data_8175a159267d5a5519ac7ce41bf48dd7
#
_entry.id   8175a159267d5a5519ac7ce41bf48dd7
#
_cell.length_a   1.000
_cell.length_b   1.000
_cell.length_c   1.000
_cell.angle_alpha   90.00
_cell.angle_beta   90.00
_cell.angle_gamma   90.00
#
_symmetry.space_group_name_H-M   'P 1'
#
loop_
_entity.id
_entity.type
_entity.pdbx_description
1 polymer ?
#
loop_
_entity_poly.entity_id
_entity_poly.type
_entity_poly.pdbx_seq_one_letter_code
_entity_poly.pdbx_strand_id
1 'polypeptide(L)' 'MNDDPKAQALEAWYQLLKEPQIRMDAEEQYDELLKAADEMERKGLINGIEWRGLVRQAGSAFANAIEGSGRGT' A
#
# COMPACT_ATOMS: atom_id res chain seq x y z
N MET A 1 -14.88 -15.37 12.38
CA MET A 1 -13.89 -14.51 12.97
C MET A 1 -12.53 -14.77 12.36
N ASN A 2 -11.88 -13.75 11.92
CA ASN A 2 -10.65 -13.91 11.17
C ASN A 2 -9.43 -13.55 12.01
N ASP A 3 -8.72 -14.57 12.47
CA ASP A 3 -7.52 -14.37 13.30
C ASP A 3 -6.25 -14.51 12.50
N ASP A 4 -6.35 -14.56 11.18
CA ASP A 4 -5.19 -14.75 10.33
C ASP A 4 -4.37 -13.46 10.27
N PRO A 5 -3.15 -13.47 10.82
CA PRO A 5 -2.32 -12.25 10.80
C PRO A 5 -2.06 -11.74 9.39
N LYS A 6 -1.91 -12.66 8.43
CA LYS A 6 -1.69 -12.26 7.05
C LYS A 6 -2.90 -11.52 6.51
N ALA A 7 -4.08 -12.05 6.74
CA ALA A 7 -5.30 -11.42 6.24
C ALA A 7 -5.49 -10.05 6.87
N GLN A 8 -5.24 -9.94 8.17
CA GLN A 8 -5.38 -8.67 8.86
C GLN A 8 -4.39 -7.64 8.34
N ALA A 9 -3.15 -8.06 8.12
CA ALA A 9 -2.12 -7.16 7.62
C ALA A 9 -2.45 -6.68 6.22
N LEU A 10 -2.91 -7.59 5.35
CA LEU A 10 -3.28 -7.22 4.00
C LEU A 10 -4.48 -6.30 3.97
N GLU A 11 -5.44 -6.56 4.84
CA GLU A 11 -6.62 -5.70 4.91
C GLU A 11 -6.22 -4.27 5.29
N ALA A 12 -5.37 -4.14 6.29
CA ALA A 12 -4.89 -2.82 6.70
C ALA A 12 -4.14 -2.14 5.57
N TRP A 13 -3.34 -2.92 4.85
CA TRP A 13 -2.57 -2.39 3.73
C TRP A 13 -3.50 -1.88 2.63
N TYR A 14 -4.53 -2.64 2.30
CA TYR A 14 -5.47 -2.23 1.26
C TYR A 14 -6.30 -1.03 1.70
N GLN A 15 -6.60 -0.92 2.98
CA GLN A 15 -7.28 0.26 3.50
C GLN A 15 -6.43 1.50 3.29
N LEU A 16 -5.15 1.42 3.59
CA LEU A 16 -4.25 2.54 3.37
C LEU A 16 -4.16 2.89 1.89
N LEU A 17 -4.17 1.87 1.04
CA LEU A 17 -4.11 2.09 -0.40
C LEU A 17 -5.33 2.82 -0.92
N LYS A 18 -6.51 2.41 -0.47
CA LYS A 18 -7.76 2.95 -0.97
C LYS A 18 -8.13 4.28 -0.32
N GLU A 19 -7.80 4.42 0.96
CA GLU A 19 -8.24 5.58 1.72
C GLU A 19 -7.05 6.19 2.42
N PRO A 20 -6.24 6.91 1.67
CA PRO A 20 -5.08 7.57 2.28
C PRO A 20 -5.54 8.62 3.27
N GLN A 21 -4.72 8.85 4.26
CA GLN A 21 -5.02 9.84 5.26
C GLN A 21 -5.00 11.23 4.64
N ILE A 22 -5.84 12.08 5.17
CA ILE A 22 -6.03 13.40 4.58
C ILE A 22 -4.73 14.19 4.49
N ARG A 23 -3.89 14.07 5.51
CA ARG A 23 -2.66 14.85 5.56
C ARG A 23 -1.50 14.22 4.83
N MET A 24 -1.74 13.08 4.23
CA MET A 24 -0.69 12.32 3.60
C MET A 24 -0.69 12.62 2.11
N ASP A 25 0.42 13.10 1.58
CA ASP A 25 0.50 13.31 0.15
C ASP A 25 0.86 11.99 -0.54
N ALA A 26 0.92 12.03 -1.88
CA ALA A 26 1.13 10.81 -2.65
C ALA A 26 2.46 10.13 -2.32
N GLU A 27 3.49 10.92 -2.11
CA GLU A 27 4.80 10.36 -1.79
C GLU A 27 4.80 9.71 -0.42
N GLU A 28 4.18 10.34 0.55
CA GLU A 28 4.09 9.77 1.88
C GLU A 28 3.29 8.48 1.87
N GLN A 29 2.18 8.47 1.14
CA GLN A 29 1.36 7.28 1.05
C GLN A 29 2.16 6.14 0.43
N TYR A 30 2.86 6.43 -0.65
CA TYR A 30 3.66 5.43 -1.32
C TYR A 30 4.72 4.86 -0.37
N ASP A 31 5.41 5.74 0.35
CA ASP A 31 6.44 5.34 1.29
C ASP A 31 5.86 4.44 2.38
N GLU A 32 4.72 4.82 2.93
CA GLU A 32 4.09 4.02 3.97
C GLU A 32 3.65 2.66 3.45
N LEU A 33 3.12 2.62 2.23
CA LEU A 33 2.71 1.36 1.64
C LEU A 33 3.92 0.43 1.45
N LEU A 34 5.04 0.98 1.01
CA LEU A 34 6.25 0.18 0.84
C LEU A 34 6.78 -0.31 2.17
N LYS A 35 6.78 0.53 3.18
CA LYS A 35 7.25 0.13 4.50
C LYS A 35 6.38 -0.98 5.07
N ALA A 36 5.07 -0.86 4.91
CA ALA A 36 4.16 -1.88 5.41
C ALA A 36 4.36 -3.20 4.68
N ALA A 37 4.56 -3.15 3.36
CA ALA A 37 4.80 -4.35 2.58
C ALA A 37 6.12 -5.01 3.00
N ASP A 38 7.17 -4.21 3.18
CA ASP A 38 8.45 -4.72 3.64
C ASP A 38 8.31 -5.42 4.98
N GLU A 39 7.56 -4.82 5.87
CA GLU A 39 7.37 -5.38 7.21
C GLU A 39 6.65 -6.71 7.13
N MET A 40 5.63 -6.81 6.30
CA MET A 40 4.91 -8.06 6.14
C MET A 40 5.81 -9.15 5.59
N GLU A 41 6.65 -8.82 4.62
CA GLU A 41 7.56 -9.79 4.06
C GLU A 41 8.61 -10.23 5.09
N ARG A 42 9.13 -9.28 5.83
CA ARG A 42 10.14 -9.58 6.84
C ARG A 42 9.59 -10.50 7.92
N LYS A 43 8.34 -10.30 8.29
CA LYS A 43 7.70 -11.12 9.30
C LYS A 43 7.25 -12.48 8.76
N GLY A 44 7.40 -12.69 7.47
CA GLY A 44 6.99 -13.97 6.88
C GLY A 44 5.50 -14.07 6.60
N LEU A 45 4.78 -12.96 6.68
CA LEU A 45 3.34 -12.97 6.39
C LEU A 45 3.07 -13.10 4.91
N ILE A 46 3.96 -12.57 4.08
CA ILE A 46 3.84 -12.68 2.63
C ILE A 46 5.18 -13.11 2.06
N ASN A 47 5.16 -13.67 0.87
CA ASN A 47 6.39 -14.07 0.20
C ASN A 47 6.83 -12.99 -0.77
N GLY A 48 7.95 -13.23 -1.48
CA GLY A 48 8.50 -12.24 -2.39
C GLY A 48 7.58 -11.91 -3.56
N ILE A 49 6.84 -12.90 -4.03
CA ILE A 49 5.91 -12.67 -5.14
C ILE A 49 4.77 -11.76 -4.68
N GLU A 50 4.25 -12.04 -3.50
CA GLU A 50 3.18 -11.21 -2.94
C GLU A 50 3.68 -9.81 -2.66
N TRP A 51 4.88 -9.69 -2.12
CA TRP A 51 5.48 -8.39 -1.86
C TRP A 51 5.57 -7.57 -3.14
N ARG A 52 6.04 -8.22 -4.22
CA ARG A 52 6.17 -7.53 -5.50
C ARG A 52 4.82 -7.03 -6.01
N GLY A 53 3.78 -7.83 -5.80
CA GLY A 53 2.44 -7.43 -6.19
C GLY A 53 1.96 -6.19 -5.44
N LEU A 54 2.25 -6.15 -4.14
CA LEU A 54 1.88 -4.99 -3.34
C LEU A 54 2.64 -3.74 -3.77
N VAL A 55 3.93 -3.90 -4.04
CA VAL A 55 4.74 -2.77 -4.49
C VAL A 55 4.22 -2.23 -5.81
N ARG A 56 3.81 -3.12 -6.70
CA ARG A 56 3.26 -2.70 -7.98
C ARG A 56 1.95 -1.93 -7.80
N GLN A 57 1.11 -2.39 -6.90
CA GLN A 57 -0.14 -1.70 -6.64
C GLN A 57 0.10 -0.33 -6.02
N ALA A 58 1.08 -0.24 -5.13
CA ALA A 58 1.43 1.04 -4.54
C ALA A 58 1.93 2.00 -5.61
N GLY A 59 2.73 1.50 -6.55
CA GLY A 59 3.23 2.32 -7.64
C GLY A 59 2.11 2.82 -8.54
N SER A 60 1.13 1.97 -8.82
CA SER A 60 -0.01 2.37 -9.62
C SER A 60 -0.82 3.46 -8.93
N ALA A 61 -1.05 3.30 -7.64
CA ALA A 61 -1.79 4.30 -6.88
C ALA A 61 -1.04 5.63 -6.87
N PHE A 62 0.27 5.56 -6.72
CA PHE A 62 1.10 6.76 -6.73
C PHE A 62 1.00 7.49 -8.07
N ALA A 63 1.11 6.73 -9.15
CA ALA A 63 1.02 7.32 -10.49
C ALA A 63 -0.34 7.94 -10.73
N ASN A 64 -1.41 7.25 -10.31
CA ASN A 64 -2.75 7.78 -10.46
C ASN A 64 -2.95 9.06 -9.67
N ALA A 65 -2.41 9.11 -8.48
CA ALA A 65 -2.54 10.28 -7.63
C ALA A 65 -1.85 11.48 -8.27
N ILE A 66 -0.66 11.27 -8.80
CA ILE A 66 0.08 12.35 -9.43
C ILE A 66 -0.61 12.81 -10.71
N GLU A 67 -1.03 11.87 -11.53
CA GLU A 67 -1.71 12.22 -12.78
C GLU A 67 -3.02 12.92 -12.51
N GLY A 68 -3.76 12.44 -11.51
CA GLY A 68 -5.00 13.07 -11.13
C GLY A 68 -4.81 14.51 -10.72
N SER A 69 -3.77 14.77 -9.94
CA SER A 69 -3.44 16.12 -9.54
C SER A 69 -3.07 16.98 -10.72
N GLY A 70 -2.25 16.43 -11.61
CA GLY A 70 -1.78 17.19 -12.76
C GLY A 70 -2.88 17.50 -13.76
N ARG A 71 -3.90 16.68 -13.77
CA ARG A 71 -4.99 16.87 -14.72
C ARG A 71 -6.11 17.70 -14.16
N GLY A 72 -5.95 18.19 -12.98
CA GLY A 72 -6.96 18.97 -12.33
C GLY A 72 -7.38 20.20 -13.11
N THR A 73 -6.86 20.38 -14.23
CA THR A 73 -7.22 21.49 -15.10
C THR A 73 -8.59 21.29 -15.69
#